data_e88103e45537f5438eea2ff8353b0c85
#
_entry.id   e88103e45537f5438eea2ff8353b0c85
#
_cell.length_a   1.000
_cell.length_b   1.000
_cell.length_c   1.000
_cell.angle_alpha   90.00
_cell.angle_beta   90.00
_cell.angle_gamma   90.00
#
_symmetry.space_group_name_H-M   'P 1'
#
loop_
_entity.id
_entity.type
_entity.pdbx_description
1 polymer ?
#
loop_
_entity_poly.entity_id
_entity_poly.type
_entity_poly.pdbx_seq_one_letter_code
_entity_poly.pdbx_strand_id
1 'polypeptide(L)'
;MFKNSAEIFAYIKNEDIKLVDVRFTDLPGIQHHFNVPVESFDEAVFTDGLMFDGSSIRGFQSIHESDMKLLPVPESAYLDPYRKEKTLIIIFSVHNPGDDSAYSRDPRGVVAKAVDFMRAQGIADTAFFAPEAEFYVFDRVRFKTDINTAYHEIDSYEGAWNTGIKEDADGTPNRGYRTRVKGGYFPVSPTDQFADLRDEMVMQLGKVGLLVERSHHEVGTAGQMEINYRFTDILHAGDDIMKFKYVIRNTAWQGGKTATFMPKPLFGDNGSGMHVHQSLWKNGEPLFFGDGYGDLSEMARHYVGGLLKHAPSLLAFTNPTVNSYRRLVPGYEAPVNLVYSARNRSACIRIPITGSNPKAKRIEFRCPDPSSNPYLAFAAMLMAGLDGIINKIEPPAPVDKDLYELEGEEAASIPQVPGSLDAVLNTLEKDHAFLTKGGVFTKDLIETWIEWKRKNEVDYVRLRPHPAEFELYYDI
;
A
#
# COMPACT_ATOMS: atom_id res chain seq x y z
N MET A 1 -4.29 20.90 9.39
CA MET A 1 -5.34 19.88 9.45
C MET A 1 -6.60 20.57 9.97
N PHE A 2 -7.69 20.51 9.20
CA PHE A 2 -8.95 21.20 9.53
C PHE A 2 -9.75 20.36 10.52
N LYS A 3 -10.43 21.01 11.47
CA LYS A 3 -11.15 20.31 12.54
C LYS A 3 -12.66 20.19 12.27
N ASN A 4 -13.21 21.05 11.42
CA ASN A 4 -14.65 21.14 11.17
C ASN A 4 -14.95 21.88 9.86
N SER A 5 -16.24 21.94 9.49
CA SER A 5 -16.74 22.65 8.30
C SER A 5 -16.40 24.14 8.31
N ALA A 6 -16.51 24.81 9.46
CA ALA A 6 -16.24 26.25 9.56
C ALA A 6 -14.79 26.60 9.16
N GLU A 7 -13.81 25.78 9.54
CA GLU A 7 -12.41 25.97 9.14
C GLU A 7 -12.23 25.71 7.62
N ILE A 8 -12.93 24.74 7.04
CA ILE A 8 -12.96 24.48 5.59
C ILE A 8 -13.51 25.69 4.83
N PHE A 9 -14.68 26.22 5.23
CA PHE A 9 -15.27 27.38 4.56
C PHE A 9 -14.41 28.64 4.71
N ALA A 10 -13.82 28.86 5.87
CA ALA A 10 -12.87 29.95 6.07
C ALA A 10 -11.66 29.83 5.11
N TYR A 11 -11.12 28.63 4.95
CA TYR A 11 -10.01 28.35 4.04
C TYR A 11 -10.40 28.54 2.57
N ILE A 12 -11.56 28.01 2.16
CA ILE A 12 -12.11 28.20 0.80
C ILE A 12 -12.16 29.68 0.44
N LYS A 13 -12.69 30.50 1.35
CA LYS A 13 -12.80 31.96 1.15
C LYS A 13 -11.43 32.65 1.12
N ASN A 14 -10.56 32.35 2.08
CA ASN A 14 -9.27 33.02 2.23
C ASN A 14 -8.30 32.71 1.08
N GLU A 15 -8.31 31.47 0.60
CA GLU A 15 -7.43 31.01 -0.46
C GLU A 15 -8.04 31.17 -1.88
N ASP A 16 -9.25 31.69 -1.98
CA ASP A 16 -9.96 31.84 -3.26
C ASP A 16 -10.10 30.48 -4.01
N ILE A 17 -10.49 29.43 -3.27
CA ILE A 17 -10.73 28.10 -3.85
C ILE A 17 -11.92 28.17 -4.80
N LYS A 18 -11.84 27.47 -5.93
CA LYS A 18 -12.89 27.45 -6.95
C LYS A 18 -13.68 26.14 -6.97
N LEU A 19 -13.02 25.05 -6.63
CA LEU A 19 -13.58 23.71 -6.70
C LEU A 19 -13.25 22.92 -5.42
N VAL A 20 -14.18 22.08 -5.00
CA VAL A 20 -13.93 21.02 -4.02
C VAL A 20 -13.89 19.70 -4.79
N ASP A 21 -12.77 18.97 -4.67
CA ASP A 21 -12.58 17.65 -5.25
C ASP A 21 -12.95 16.60 -4.19
N VAL A 22 -14.11 15.99 -4.37
CA VAL A 22 -14.67 14.94 -3.52
C VAL A 22 -13.97 13.64 -3.85
N ARG A 23 -13.30 13.02 -2.88
CA ARG A 23 -12.56 11.75 -3.10
C ARG A 23 -13.00 10.67 -2.14
N PHE A 24 -13.11 9.45 -2.66
CA PHE A 24 -13.34 8.24 -1.88
C PHE A 24 -12.63 7.05 -2.53
N THR A 25 -12.47 5.95 -1.81
CA THR A 25 -11.68 4.80 -2.29
C THR A 25 -12.60 3.59 -2.45
N ASP A 26 -12.50 2.89 -3.59
CA ASP A 26 -13.24 1.66 -3.85
C ASP A 26 -12.63 0.46 -3.09
N LEU A 27 -13.32 -0.68 -3.11
CA LEU A 27 -12.88 -1.88 -2.42
C LEU A 27 -11.48 -2.36 -2.89
N PRO A 28 -11.15 -2.42 -4.19
CA PRO A 28 -9.80 -2.74 -4.66
C PRO A 28 -8.71 -1.72 -4.31
N GLY A 29 -9.05 -0.49 -3.92
CA GLY A 29 -8.09 0.53 -3.50
C GLY A 29 -7.81 1.62 -4.55
N ILE A 30 -8.68 1.78 -5.54
CA ILE A 30 -8.60 2.91 -6.47
C ILE A 30 -9.40 4.09 -5.91
N GLN A 31 -8.79 5.27 -5.97
CA GLN A 31 -9.45 6.51 -5.59
C GLN A 31 -10.34 7.01 -6.73
N HIS A 32 -11.59 7.30 -6.43
CA HIS A 32 -12.58 7.92 -7.30
C HIS A 32 -12.79 9.36 -6.90
N HIS A 33 -13.25 10.20 -7.85
CA HIS A 33 -13.53 11.60 -7.57
C HIS A 33 -14.59 12.19 -8.47
N PHE A 34 -15.16 13.30 -8.00
CA PHE A 34 -15.88 14.29 -8.80
C PHE A 34 -15.71 15.68 -8.16
N ASN A 35 -15.92 16.74 -8.95
CA ASN A 35 -15.76 18.11 -8.46
C ASN A 35 -17.11 18.76 -8.16
N VAL A 36 -17.15 19.55 -7.10
CA VAL A 36 -18.27 20.43 -6.74
C VAL A 36 -17.76 21.87 -6.81
N PRO A 37 -18.38 22.77 -7.61
CA PRO A 37 -18.10 24.20 -7.52
C PRO A 37 -18.38 24.74 -6.11
N VAL A 38 -17.55 25.68 -5.62
CA VAL A 38 -17.69 26.17 -4.25
C VAL A 38 -19.04 26.84 -3.99
N GLU A 39 -19.69 27.38 -5.02
CA GLU A 39 -21.03 27.96 -4.95
C GLU A 39 -22.14 26.93 -4.64
N SER A 40 -21.86 25.63 -4.89
CA SER A 40 -22.75 24.51 -4.62
C SER A 40 -22.27 23.65 -3.43
N PHE A 41 -21.19 24.06 -2.74
CA PHE A 41 -20.62 23.38 -1.59
C PHE A 41 -20.92 24.16 -0.32
N ASP A 42 -21.97 23.80 0.37
CA ASP A 42 -22.49 24.48 1.56
C ASP A 42 -22.48 23.58 2.82
N GLU A 43 -22.99 24.11 3.94
CA GLU A 43 -23.05 23.38 5.22
C GLU A 43 -23.90 22.10 5.12
N ALA A 44 -24.89 22.02 4.22
CA ALA A 44 -25.71 20.83 4.05
C ALA A 44 -24.88 19.63 3.57
N VAL A 45 -23.77 19.86 2.87
CA VAL A 45 -22.86 18.77 2.47
C VAL A 45 -22.28 18.05 3.69
N PHE A 46 -22.08 18.74 4.82
CA PHE A 46 -21.55 18.14 6.04
C PHE A 46 -22.60 17.42 6.89
N THR A 47 -23.88 17.73 6.71
CA THR A 47 -25.01 17.10 7.44
C THR A 47 -25.75 16.08 6.59
N ASP A 48 -26.09 16.46 5.36
CA ASP A 48 -26.92 15.65 4.46
C ASP A 48 -26.11 14.79 3.51
N GLY A 49 -24.82 15.19 3.29
CA GLY A 49 -23.90 14.49 2.41
C GLY A 49 -24.17 14.73 0.92
N LEU A 50 -23.41 14.01 0.09
CA LEU A 50 -23.57 13.98 -1.37
C LEU A 50 -23.96 12.58 -1.82
N MET A 51 -24.99 12.49 -2.66
CA MET A 51 -25.46 11.21 -3.20
C MET A 51 -24.65 10.81 -4.44
N PHE A 52 -24.41 9.50 -4.60
CA PHE A 52 -23.77 8.95 -5.79
C PHE A 52 -24.28 7.53 -6.09
N ASP A 53 -24.01 7.05 -7.32
CA ASP A 53 -24.32 5.69 -7.75
C ASP A 53 -23.23 4.71 -7.33
N GLY A 54 -23.47 3.96 -6.26
CA GLY A 54 -22.55 2.94 -5.76
C GLY A 54 -22.45 1.69 -6.65
N SER A 55 -23.42 1.45 -7.56
CA SER A 55 -23.36 0.31 -8.48
C SER A 55 -22.30 0.48 -9.58
N SER A 56 -21.87 1.70 -9.83
CA SER A 56 -20.77 2.03 -10.74
C SER A 56 -19.39 1.90 -10.08
N ILE A 57 -19.33 1.64 -8.79
CA ILE A 57 -18.09 1.53 -8.01
C ILE A 57 -17.76 0.05 -7.74
N ARG A 58 -16.51 -0.32 -8.02
CA ARG A 58 -16.07 -1.71 -7.91
C ARG A 58 -16.14 -2.23 -6.48
N GLY A 59 -16.86 -3.35 -6.32
CA GLY A 59 -17.02 -4.03 -5.04
C GLY A 59 -18.02 -3.36 -4.09
N PHE A 60 -18.76 -2.32 -4.51
CA PHE A 60 -19.77 -1.68 -3.70
C PHE A 60 -21.14 -2.35 -3.89
N GLN A 61 -22.11 -1.68 -4.47
CA GLN A 61 -23.48 -2.13 -4.52
C GLN A 61 -23.88 -2.77 -5.85
N SER A 62 -25.03 -3.43 -5.86
CA SER A 62 -25.70 -3.89 -7.07
C SER A 62 -26.66 -2.81 -7.60
N ILE A 63 -27.06 -2.92 -8.87
CA ILE A 63 -27.83 -1.90 -9.58
C ILE A 63 -29.20 -1.60 -8.95
N HIS A 64 -29.77 -2.51 -8.20
CA HIS A 64 -31.08 -2.33 -7.54
C HIS A 64 -30.99 -1.71 -6.14
N GLU A 65 -29.79 -1.46 -5.62
CA GLU A 65 -29.51 -0.77 -4.36
C GLU A 65 -28.40 0.24 -4.55
N SER A 66 -28.47 1.04 -5.62
CA SER A 66 -27.35 1.85 -6.12
C SER A 66 -27.07 3.09 -5.32
N ASP A 67 -28.07 3.70 -4.69
CA ASP A 67 -27.92 4.97 -4.02
C ASP A 67 -27.06 4.86 -2.77
N MET A 68 -26.02 5.69 -2.71
CA MET A 68 -25.08 5.77 -1.60
C MET A 68 -24.76 7.22 -1.24
N LYS A 69 -24.31 7.44 -0.02
CA LYS A 69 -24.06 8.76 0.56
C LYS A 69 -22.59 8.96 0.89
N LEU A 70 -22.06 10.15 0.61
CA LEU A 70 -20.71 10.58 0.95
C LEU A 70 -20.76 11.69 2.00
N LEU A 71 -20.04 11.53 3.11
CA LEU A 71 -19.86 12.55 4.14
C LEU A 71 -18.40 13.01 4.19
N PRO A 72 -18.13 14.33 4.20
CA PRO A 72 -16.76 14.84 4.18
C PRO A 72 -16.01 14.59 5.48
N VAL A 73 -14.71 14.35 5.36
CA VAL A 73 -13.76 14.19 6.45
C VAL A 73 -12.85 15.42 6.50
N PRO A 74 -13.17 16.45 7.30
CA PRO A 74 -12.47 17.75 7.25
C PRO A 74 -10.96 17.65 7.45
N GLU A 75 -10.50 16.79 8.37
CA GLU A 75 -9.08 16.60 8.67
C GLU A 75 -8.25 16.07 7.51
N SER A 76 -8.88 15.48 6.49
CA SER A 76 -8.22 14.96 5.29
C SER A 76 -7.92 16.01 4.24
N ALA A 77 -8.48 17.22 4.39
CA ALA A 77 -8.46 18.22 3.32
C ALA A 77 -7.07 18.82 3.08
N TYR A 78 -6.75 19.01 1.80
CA TYR A 78 -5.50 19.65 1.35
C TYR A 78 -5.67 20.29 -0.03
N LEU A 79 -4.84 21.33 -0.32
CA LEU A 79 -4.83 22.00 -1.62
C LEU A 79 -4.19 21.09 -2.67
N ASP A 80 -4.84 20.95 -3.83
CA ASP A 80 -4.28 20.19 -4.97
C ASP A 80 -3.17 21.00 -5.65
N PRO A 81 -1.92 20.47 -5.68
CA PRO A 81 -0.80 21.19 -6.28
C PRO A 81 -0.74 21.12 -7.82
N TYR A 82 -1.63 20.35 -8.46
CA TYR A 82 -1.56 20.04 -9.90
C TYR A 82 -2.68 20.65 -10.74
N ARG A 83 -3.77 21.08 -10.12
CA ARG A 83 -4.91 21.61 -10.86
C ARG A 83 -4.68 23.05 -11.27
N LYS A 84 -5.17 23.42 -12.46
CA LYS A 84 -5.11 24.79 -12.98
C LYS A 84 -5.89 25.75 -12.09
N GLU A 85 -7.14 25.39 -11.78
CA GLU A 85 -7.96 26.13 -10.85
C GLU A 85 -7.69 25.66 -9.42
N LYS A 86 -7.62 26.59 -8.45
CA LYS A 86 -7.43 26.25 -7.05
C LYS A 86 -8.52 25.30 -6.58
N THR A 87 -8.12 24.09 -6.24
CA THR A 87 -9.01 22.97 -5.88
C THR A 87 -8.65 22.44 -4.50
N LEU A 88 -9.63 22.36 -3.61
CA LEU A 88 -9.49 21.73 -2.31
C LEU A 88 -9.91 20.26 -2.41
N ILE A 89 -8.98 19.35 -2.20
CA ILE A 89 -9.29 17.92 -2.11
C ILE A 89 -9.78 17.61 -0.70
N ILE A 90 -10.87 16.86 -0.59
CA ILE A 90 -11.40 16.32 0.67
C ILE A 90 -11.71 14.85 0.45
N ILE A 91 -11.28 13.98 1.38
CA ILE A 91 -11.71 12.58 1.42
C ILE A 91 -13.09 12.52 2.07
N PHE A 92 -13.95 11.67 1.52
CA PHE A 92 -15.30 11.41 2.01
C PHE A 92 -15.41 9.95 2.47
N SER A 93 -16.10 9.74 3.56
CA SER A 93 -16.52 8.41 4.02
C SER A 93 -17.85 8.03 3.36
N VAL A 94 -18.02 6.72 3.15
CA VAL A 94 -19.21 6.17 2.48
C VAL A 94 -20.23 5.69 3.51
N HIS A 95 -21.48 6.07 3.32
CA HIS A 95 -22.60 5.80 4.23
C HIS A 95 -23.81 5.23 3.51
N ASN A 96 -24.65 4.52 4.24
CA ASN A 96 -25.94 4.07 3.78
C ASN A 96 -26.93 5.24 3.85
N PRO A 97 -27.71 5.53 2.77
CA PRO A 97 -28.58 6.70 2.73
C PRO A 97 -29.81 6.61 3.64
N GLY A 98 -30.22 5.41 4.04
CA GLY A 98 -31.44 5.21 4.80
C GLY A 98 -31.33 5.47 6.32
N ASP A 99 -30.18 5.24 6.91
CA ASP A 99 -29.93 5.33 8.35
C ASP A 99 -28.62 6.05 8.72
N ASP A 100 -27.92 6.56 7.72
CA ASP A 100 -26.62 7.24 7.85
C ASP A 100 -25.52 6.38 8.50
N SER A 101 -25.73 5.07 8.60
CA SER A 101 -24.72 4.16 9.13
C SER A 101 -23.52 4.08 8.17
N ALA A 102 -22.32 3.88 8.73
CA ALA A 102 -21.11 3.68 7.93
C ALA A 102 -21.27 2.44 7.03
N TYR A 103 -20.98 2.59 5.74
CA TYR A 103 -21.07 1.49 4.79
C TYR A 103 -20.05 0.39 5.11
N SER A 104 -20.51 -0.87 5.13
CA SER A 104 -19.69 -2.00 5.56
C SER A 104 -18.45 -2.26 4.71
N ARG A 105 -18.47 -1.87 3.44
CA ARG A 105 -17.37 -2.03 2.49
C ARG A 105 -16.59 -0.74 2.22
N ASP A 106 -16.85 0.35 2.99
CA ASP A 106 -15.98 1.53 2.96
C ASP A 106 -14.62 1.18 3.56
N PRO A 107 -13.52 1.15 2.76
CA PRO A 107 -12.22 0.74 3.27
C PRO A 107 -11.71 1.64 4.42
N ARG A 108 -11.94 2.95 4.35
CA ARG A 108 -11.55 3.89 5.41
C ARG A 108 -12.34 3.64 6.68
N GLY A 109 -13.62 3.35 6.56
CA GLY A 109 -14.49 2.98 7.67
C GLY A 109 -14.05 1.69 8.38
N VAL A 110 -13.46 0.73 7.66
CA VAL A 110 -12.90 -0.50 8.24
C VAL A 110 -11.73 -0.20 9.17
N VAL A 111 -10.83 0.73 8.80
CA VAL A 111 -9.72 1.16 9.69
C VAL A 111 -10.27 1.82 10.96
N ALA A 112 -11.25 2.71 10.84
CA ALA A 112 -11.87 3.36 12.00
C ALA A 112 -12.44 2.32 12.97
N LYS A 113 -13.17 1.31 12.47
CA LYS A 113 -13.68 0.20 13.30
C LYS A 113 -12.57 -0.62 13.96
N ALA A 114 -11.43 -0.83 13.29
CA ALA A 114 -10.29 -1.54 13.86
C ALA A 114 -9.67 -0.78 15.03
N VAL A 115 -9.56 0.55 14.91
CA VAL A 115 -9.10 1.43 16.00
C VAL A 115 -10.08 1.41 17.18
N ASP A 116 -11.37 1.50 16.91
CA ASP A 116 -12.41 1.44 17.93
C ASP A 116 -12.42 0.09 18.66
N PHE A 117 -12.24 -1.01 17.93
CA PHE A 117 -12.08 -2.35 18.52
C PHE A 117 -10.86 -2.41 19.43
N MET A 118 -9.69 -1.91 18.99
CA MET A 118 -8.48 -1.86 19.80
C MET A 118 -8.69 -1.10 21.13
N ARG A 119 -9.35 0.06 21.06
CA ARG A 119 -9.70 0.89 22.23
C ARG A 119 -10.70 0.19 23.16
N ALA A 120 -11.72 -0.44 22.60
CA ALA A 120 -12.74 -1.17 23.36
C ALA A 120 -12.15 -2.38 24.11
N GLN A 121 -11.11 -3.03 23.55
CA GLN A 121 -10.37 -4.09 24.25
C GLN A 121 -9.44 -3.55 25.35
N GLY A 122 -9.29 -2.24 25.47
CA GLY A 122 -8.42 -1.61 26.48
C GLY A 122 -6.91 -1.85 26.25
N ILE A 123 -6.52 -2.32 25.05
CA ILE A 123 -5.13 -2.66 24.70
C ILE A 123 -4.31 -1.39 24.50
N ALA A 124 -4.74 -0.54 23.57
CA ALA A 124 -4.07 0.70 23.20
C ALA A 124 -5.11 1.76 22.80
N ASP A 125 -4.70 3.03 22.76
CA ASP A 125 -5.53 4.13 22.26
C ASP A 125 -5.06 4.61 20.86
N THR A 126 -3.80 4.36 20.53
CA THR A 126 -3.18 4.78 19.28
C THR A 126 -2.34 3.65 18.67
N ALA A 127 -2.52 3.41 17.39
CA ALA A 127 -1.66 2.57 16.57
C ALA A 127 -0.94 3.47 15.55
N PHE A 128 0.40 3.52 15.60
CA PHE A 128 1.21 4.24 14.62
C PHE A 128 1.68 3.31 13.52
N PHE A 129 1.51 3.76 12.27
CA PHE A 129 1.91 3.04 11.07
C PHE A 129 2.79 3.93 10.19
N ALA A 130 3.84 3.36 9.61
CA ALA A 130 4.72 4.01 8.65
C ALA A 130 4.94 3.07 7.45
N PRO A 131 4.22 3.27 6.35
CA PRO A 131 4.47 2.53 5.12
C PRO A 131 5.67 3.09 4.37
N GLU A 132 6.55 2.21 3.87
CA GLU A 132 7.68 2.50 2.99
C GLU A 132 7.35 1.97 1.59
N ALA A 133 6.65 2.77 0.78
CA ALA A 133 6.17 2.35 -0.53
C ALA A 133 7.23 2.60 -1.62
N GLU A 134 7.73 1.52 -2.20
CA GLU A 134 8.59 1.56 -3.38
C GLU A 134 7.75 1.67 -4.66
N PHE A 135 8.34 2.25 -5.71
CA PHE A 135 7.68 2.42 -7.00
C PHE A 135 8.72 2.50 -8.13
N TYR A 136 8.27 2.25 -9.35
CA TYR A 136 9.07 2.45 -10.56
C TYR A 136 8.60 3.67 -11.34
N VAL A 137 9.55 4.36 -11.96
CA VAL A 137 9.30 5.43 -12.93
C VAL A 137 9.88 5.01 -14.28
N PHE A 138 9.06 5.06 -15.33
CA PHE A 138 9.44 4.71 -16.69
C PHE A 138 9.23 5.89 -17.64
N ASP A 139 9.98 5.88 -18.75
CA ASP A 139 9.79 6.85 -19.83
C ASP A 139 8.60 6.45 -20.70
N ARG A 140 8.40 5.16 -20.93
CA ARG A 140 7.33 4.66 -21.78
C ARG A 140 6.86 3.27 -21.34
N VAL A 141 5.55 3.09 -21.37
CA VAL A 141 4.90 1.77 -21.16
C VAL A 141 3.85 1.55 -22.23
N ARG A 142 3.93 0.42 -22.91
CA ARG A 142 2.90 -0.05 -23.86
C ARG A 142 2.51 -1.47 -23.50
N PHE A 143 1.23 -1.78 -23.59
CA PHE A 143 0.74 -3.15 -23.43
C PHE A 143 -0.51 -3.38 -24.26
N LYS A 144 -0.73 -4.64 -24.61
CA LYS A 144 -1.92 -5.10 -25.32
C LYS A 144 -2.30 -6.50 -24.87
N THR A 145 -3.59 -6.76 -24.75
CA THR A 145 -4.15 -8.07 -24.36
C THR A 145 -5.40 -8.35 -25.19
N ASP A 146 -5.21 -8.68 -26.46
CA ASP A 146 -6.29 -9.11 -27.38
C ASP A 146 -6.32 -10.65 -27.49
N ILE A 147 -7.33 -11.16 -28.18
CA ILE A 147 -7.52 -12.61 -28.39
C ILE A 147 -6.31 -13.27 -29.10
N ASN A 148 -5.62 -12.54 -29.97
CA ASN A 148 -4.52 -13.02 -30.79
C ASN A 148 -3.19 -12.30 -30.52
N THR A 149 -3.13 -11.39 -29.55
CA THR A 149 -1.94 -10.58 -29.30
C THR A 149 -1.86 -10.24 -27.81
N ALA A 150 -0.74 -10.61 -27.18
CA ALA A 150 -0.44 -10.21 -25.82
C ALA A 150 1.03 -9.79 -25.71
N TYR A 151 1.29 -8.59 -25.24
CA TYR A 151 2.62 -8.09 -24.93
C TYR A 151 2.59 -6.95 -23.94
N HIS A 152 3.72 -6.69 -23.31
CA HIS A 152 4.04 -5.42 -22.67
C HIS A 152 5.45 -5.00 -23.09
N GLU A 153 5.67 -3.71 -23.16
CA GLU A 153 6.96 -3.09 -23.48
C GLU A 153 7.16 -1.89 -22.55
N ILE A 154 8.28 -1.91 -21.86
CA ILE A 154 8.67 -0.88 -20.91
C ILE A 154 10.01 -0.31 -21.34
N ASP A 155 10.15 1.01 -21.30
CA ASP A 155 11.40 1.69 -21.57
C ASP A 155 11.73 2.72 -20.51
N SER A 156 13.03 2.90 -20.25
CA SER A 156 13.58 3.87 -19.32
C SER A 156 14.99 4.25 -19.73
N TYR A 157 15.32 5.53 -19.64
CA TYR A 157 16.69 6.02 -19.90
C TYR A 157 17.72 5.36 -18.99
N GLU A 158 17.37 5.02 -17.77
CA GLU A 158 18.25 4.31 -16.85
C GLU A 158 18.33 2.80 -17.11
N GLY A 159 17.47 2.27 -17.98
CA GLY A 159 17.35 0.84 -18.22
C GLY A 159 18.66 0.20 -18.68
N ALA A 160 19.07 -0.87 -18.00
CA ALA A 160 20.29 -1.64 -18.35
C ALA A 160 20.25 -2.17 -19.79
N TRP A 161 19.06 -2.40 -20.34
CA TRP A 161 18.86 -2.84 -21.73
C TRP A 161 19.19 -1.75 -22.77
N ASN A 162 19.34 -0.50 -22.35
CA ASN A 162 19.66 0.64 -23.22
C ASN A 162 21.18 0.95 -23.33
N THR A 163 22.05 0.09 -22.79
CA THR A 163 23.52 0.30 -22.87
C THR A 163 24.06 0.32 -24.29
N GLY A 164 23.45 -0.41 -25.23
CA GLY A 164 23.89 -0.55 -26.61
C GLY A 164 23.22 0.39 -27.62
N ILE A 165 22.28 1.24 -27.23
CA ILE A 165 21.63 2.18 -28.17
C ILE A 165 22.58 3.34 -28.52
N LYS A 166 22.43 3.92 -29.72
CA LYS A 166 23.26 5.05 -30.17
C LYS A 166 22.79 6.38 -29.63
N GLU A 167 21.48 6.56 -29.58
CA GLU A 167 20.80 7.80 -29.20
C GLU A 167 19.61 7.45 -28.29
N ASP A 168 19.36 8.29 -27.31
CA ASP A 168 18.16 8.23 -26.48
C ASP A 168 16.93 8.71 -27.27
N ALA A 169 15.73 8.50 -26.72
CA ALA A 169 14.47 8.79 -27.44
C ALA A 169 14.29 10.27 -27.82
N ASP A 170 14.99 11.18 -27.16
CA ASP A 170 15.03 12.61 -27.47
C ASP A 170 16.09 12.99 -28.52
N GLY A 171 16.81 12.00 -29.07
CA GLY A 171 17.87 12.21 -30.05
C GLY A 171 19.24 12.59 -29.47
N THR A 172 19.39 12.59 -28.14
CA THR A 172 20.70 12.83 -27.53
C THR A 172 21.58 11.58 -27.62
N PRO A 173 22.92 11.73 -27.85
CA PRO A 173 23.83 10.58 -27.87
C PRO A 173 23.84 9.83 -26.54
N ASN A 174 23.85 8.50 -26.58
CA ASN A 174 24.01 7.67 -25.39
C ASN A 174 25.32 8.00 -24.67
N ARG A 175 25.23 8.44 -23.44
CA ARG A 175 26.40 8.84 -22.61
C ARG A 175 26.90 7.70 -21.71
N GLY A 176 26.29 6.50 -21.76
CA GLY A 176 26.76 5.30 -21.10
C GLY A 176 26.37 5.14 -19.63
N TYR A 177 25.79 6.14 -18.99
CA TYR A 177 25.33 6.03 -17.60
C TYR A 177 23.98 5.30 -17.55
N ARG A 178 24.05 3.99 -17.30
CA ARG A 178 22.87 3.10 -17.17
C ARG A 178 22.98 2.32 -15.87
N THR A 179 21.88 2.24 -15.14
CA THR A 179 21.81 1.47 -13.89
C THR A 179 21.86 -0.01 -14.20
N ARG A 180 22.76 -0.75 -13.55
CA ARG A 180 22.85 -2.21 -13.72
C ARG A 180 21.63 -2.88 -13.10
N VAL A 181 21.25 -4.04 -13.64
CA VAL A 181 20.24 -4.92 -13.01
C VAL A 181 20.68 -5.21 -11.57
N LYS A 182 19.80 -4.98 -10.61
CA LYS A 182 20.07 -5.08 -9.14
C LYS A 182 21.22 -4.18 -8.64
N GLY A 183 21.59 -3.16 -9.38
CA GLY A 183 22.71 -2.27 -9.06
C GLY A 183 22.33 -0.80 -8.81
N GLY A 184 21.04 -0.53 -8.58
CA GLY A 184 20.51 0.83 -8.46
C GLY A 184 20.50 1.42 -7.05
N TYR A 185 21.03 0.73 -6.03
CA TYR A 185 20.95 1.23 -4.67
C TYR A 185 21.94 2.37 -4.40
N PHE A 186 21.42 3.58 -4.19
CA PHE A 186 22.15 4.81 -3.85
C PHE A 186 23.23 5.27 -4.87
N PRO A 187 23.03 5.19 -6.19
CA PRO A 187 23.99 5.76 -7.11
C PRO A 187 23.99 7.29 -6.98
N VAL A 188 25.12 7.91 -7.30
CA VAL A 188 25.17 9.36 -7.43
C VAL A 188 24.98 9.74 -8.90
N SER A 189 24.49 10.94 -9.16
CA SER A 189 24.42 11.50 -10.52
C SER A 189 25.83 11.53 -11.15
N PRO A 190 25.99 11.26 -12.45
CA PRO A 190 24.91 11.16 -13.44
C PRO A 190 24.31 9.76 -13.64
N THR A 191 24.67 8.76 -12.83
CA THR A 191 24.03 7.43 -12.90
C THR A 191 22.59 7.49 -12.41
N ASP A 192 22.31 8.21 -11.32
CA ASP A 192 20.96 8.57 -10.89
C ASP A 192 20.43 9.71 -11.78
N GLN A 193 19.75 9.35 -12.86
CA GLN A 193 19.22 10.33 -13.81
C GLN A 193 17.84 10.88 -13.39
N PHE A 194 17.23 10.30 -12.38
CA PHE A 194 15.93 10.74 -11.86
C PHE A 194 16.01 11.55 -10.55
N ALA A 195 17.22 11.95 -10.14
CA ALA A 195 17.41 12.70 -8.89
C ALA A 195 16.53 13.96 -8.85
N ASP A 196 16.56 14.80 -9.88
CA ASP A 196 15.79 16.05 -9.95
C ASP A 196 14.27 15.79 -9.95
N LEU A 197 13.80 14.74 -10.66
CA LEU A 197 12.39 14.36 -10.64
C LEU A 197 11.95 13.88 -9.26
N ARG A 198 12.79 13.11 -8.59
CA ARG A 198 12.52 12.63 -7.23
C ARG A 198 12.53 13.79 -6.22
N ASP A 199 13.41 14.76 -6.37
CA ASP A 199 13.44 15.98 -5.56
C ASP A 199 12.16 16.80 -5.76
N GLU A 200 11.65 16.91 -6.99
CA GLU A 200 10.36 17.55 -7.25
C GLU A 200 9.21 16.77 -6.56
N MET A 201 9.22 15.44 -6.58
CA MET A 201 8.26 14.62 -5.82
C MET A 201 8.30 14.96 -4.32
N VAL A 202 9.49 15.07 -3.74
CA VAL A 202 9.68 15.45 -2.33
C VAL A 202 9.07 16.82 -2.03
N MET A 203 9.33 17.80 -2.89
CA MET A 203 8.78 19.15 -2.72
C MET A 203 7.25 19.17 -2.83
N GLN A 204 6.67 18.42 -3.75
CA GLN A 204 5.21 18.33 -3.90
C GLN A 204 4.55 17.58 -2.73
N LEU A 205 5.18 16.51 -2.21
CA LEU A 205 4.74 15.81 -1.01
C LEU A 205 4.67 16.74 0.20
N GLY A 206 5.67 17.62 0.36
CA GLY A 206 5.67 18.66 1.39
C GLY A 206 4.46 19.62 1.29
N LYS A 207 4.06 20.01 0.07
CA LYS A 207 2.91 20.90 -0.16
C LYS A 207 1.57 20.28 0.26
N VAL A 208 1.44 18.96 0.18
CA VAL A 208 0.22 18.24 0.62
C VAL A 208 0.31 17.77 2.08
N GLY A 209 1.33 18.21 2.81
CA GLY A 209 1.47 17.97 4.25
C GLY A 209 2.20 16.69 4.65
N LEU A 210 2.82 15.96 3.72
CA LEU A 210 3.67 14.82 4.05
C LEU A 210 5.08 15.29 4.40
N LEU A 211 5.53 15.03 5.63
CA LEU A 211 6.89 15.36 6.07
C LEU A 211 7.86 14.29 5.61
N VAL A 212 8.51 14.52 4.49
CA VAL A 212 9.51 13.59 3.94
C VAL A 212 10.78 13.60 4.80
N GLU A 213 11.32 12.42 5.07
CA GLU A 213 12.52 12.19 5.88
C GLU A 213 13.71 11.72 5.02
N ARG A 214 13.45 11.03 3.92
CA ARG A 214 14.48 10.49 3.02
C ARG A 214 13.89 10.20 1.64
N SER A 215 14.73 10.32 0.61
CA SER A 215 14.43 9.87 -0.75
C SER A 215 15.69 9.28 -1.38
N HIS A 216 15.54 8.23 -2.18
CA HIS A 216 16.67 7.60 -2.86
C HIS A 216 16.23 6.74 -4.04
N HIS A 217 17.20 6.43 -4.92
CA HIS A 217 17.07 5.39 -5.91
C HIS A 217 17.18 4.02 -5.23
N GLU A 218 16.32 3.09 -5.60
CA GLU A 218 16.27 1.73 -5.09
C GLU A 218 17.06 0.73 -5.95
N VAL A 219 17.11 -0.54 -5.51
CA VAL A 219 17.96 -1.60 -6.07
C VAL A 219 17.68 -1.89 -7.54
N GLY A 220 16.40 -1.81 -7.97
CA GLY A 220 16.02 -2.12 -9.35
C GLY A 220 16.56 -1.12 -10.36
N THR A 221 16.99 -1.59 -11.54
CA THR A 221 17.28 -0.74 -12.69
C THR A 221 16.03 0.02 -13.14
N ALA A 222 16.19 0.95 -14.06
CA ALA A 222 15.07 1.64 -14.71
C ALA A 222 14.19 2.50 -13.78
N GLY A 223 14.80 3.16 -12.80
CA GLY A 223 14.13 4.18 -12.01
C GLY A 223 13.26 3.66 -10.86
N GLN A 224 13.67 2.60 -10.19
CA GLN A 224 13.06 2.23 -8.92
C GLN A 224 13.42 3.26 -7.84
N MET A 225 12.43 3.68 -7.06
CA MET A 225 12.59 4.73 -6.06
C MET A 225 11.84 4.40 -4.78
N GLU A 226 12.33 5.00 -3.68
CA GLU A 226 11.66 5.02 -2.39
C GLU A 226 11.73 6.43 -1.79
N ILE A 227 10.62 6.91 -1.24
CA ILE A 227 10.53 8.18 -0.52
C ILE A 227 9.84 7.92 0.80
N ASN A 228 10.62 8.02 1.89
CA ASN A 228 10.13 7.82 3.24
C ASN A 228 9.61 9.13 3.83
N TYR A 229 8.48 9.07 4.49
CA TYR A 229 7.88 10.19 5.20
C TYR A 229 7.50 9.78 6.63
N ARG A 230 7.30 10.78 7.48
CA ARG A 230 7.04 10.55 8.90
C ARG A 230 5.77 9.74 9.12
N PHE A 231 5.84 8.81 10.09
CA PHE A 231 4.72 8.00 10.54
C PHE A 231 3.59 8.86 11.14
N THR A 232 2.38 8.32 11.11
CA THR A 232 1.21 8.89 11.76
C THR A 232 0.32 7.77 12.31
N ASP A 233 -0.82 8.11 12.93
CA ASP A 233 -1.78 7.08 13.31
C ASP A 233 -2.32 6.34 12.09
N ILE A 234 -2.82 5.14 12.32
CA ILE A 234 -3.16 4.18 11.27
C ILE A 234 -4.19 4.72 10.26
N LEU A 235 -5.15 5.54 10.69
CA LEU A 235 -6.18 6.09 9.81
C LEU A 235 -5.58 7.13 8.87
N HIS A 236 -4.83 8.09 9.42
CA HIS A 236 -4.12 9.08 8.62
C HIS A 236 -3.01 8.45 7.77
N ALA A 237 -2.36 7.37 8.22
CA ALA A 237 -1.39 6.64 7.40
C ALA A 237 -2.04 6.07 6.12
N GLY A 238 -3.30 5.60 6.20
CA GLY A 238 -4.08 5.21 5.03
C GLY A 238 -4.36 6.39 4.08
N ASP A 239 -4.78 7.53 4.64
CA ASP A 239 -5.00 8.76 3.87
C ASP A 239 -3.70 9.25 3.21
N ASP A 240 -2.58 9.20 3.93
CA ASP A 240 -1.28 9.67 3.46
C ASP A 240 -0.70 8.81 2.34
N ILE A 241 -0.86 7.49 2.35
CA ILE A 241 -0.43 6.65 1.23
C ILE A 241 -1.26 6.92 -0.04
N MET A 242 -2.54 7.27 0.10
CA MET A 242 -3.36 7.67 -1.04
C MET A 242 -2.90 9.01 -1.63
N LYS A 243 -2.59 10.00 -0.79
CA LYS A 243 -1.94 11.27 -1.20
C LYS A 243 -0.59 11.03 -1.86
N PHE A 244 0.25 10.18 -1.24
CA PHE A 244 1.56 9.81 -1.76
C PHE A 244 1.45 9.28 -3.19
N LYS A 245 0.62 8.27 -3.41
CA LYS A 245 0.40 7.69 -4.75
C LYS A 245 -0.09 8.72 -5.77
N TYR A 246 -0.97 9.63 -5.34
CA TYR A 246 -1.47 10.72 -6.19
C TYR A 246 -0.34 11.68 -6.60
N VAL A 247 0.45 12.13 -5.63
CA VAL A 247 1.57 13.06 -5.87
C VAL A 247 2.62 12.43 -6.78
N ILE A 248 3.09 11.22 -6.47
CA ILE A 248 4.10 10.53 -7.28
C ILE A 248 3.68 10.41 -8.74
N ARG A 249 2.44 9.94 -8.99
CA ARG A 249 1.92 9.76 -10.36
C ARG A 249 1.81 11.08 -11.12
N ASN A 250 1.31 12.14 -10.47
CA ASN A 250 1.14 13.44 -11.13
C ASN A 250 2.47 14.15 -11.36
N THR A 251 3.43 14.07 -10.43
CA THR A 251 4.77 14.64 -10.65
C THR A 251 5.49 13.91 -11.79
N ALA A 252 5.44 12.58 -11.83
CA ALA A 252 6.00 11.81 -12.93
C ALA A 252 5.37 12.20 -14.27
N TRP A 253 4.04 12.32 -14.32
CA TRP A 253 3.31 12.72 -15.52
C TRP A 253 3.69 14.11 -16.00
N GLN A 254 3.79 15.11 -15.11
CA GLN A 254 4.25 16.45 -15.47
C GLN A 254 5.71 16.46 -15.93
N GLY A 255 6.54 15.57 -15.40
CA GLY A 255 7.92 15.34 -15.85
C GLY A 255 8.04 14.53 -17.16
N GLY A 256 6.93 14.25 -17.86
CA GLY A 256 6.92 13.48 -19.12
C GLY A 256 7.22 11.99 -18.94
N LYS A 257 6.99 11.46 -17.73
CA LYS A 257 7.24 10.06 -17.36
C LYS A 257 6.00 9.40 -16.77
N THR A 258 6.09 8.13 -16.44
CA THR A 258 5.00 7.38 -15.82
C THR A 258 5.49 6.62 -14.60
N ALA A 259 4.75 6.70 -13.48
CA ALA A 259 5.05 5.97 -12.26
C ALA A 259 4.08 4.80 -12.06
N THR A 260 4.60 3.66 -11.60
CA THR A 260 3.81 2.48 -11.28
C THR A 260 4.12 1.96 -9.89
N PHE A 261 3.07 1.54 -9.20
CA PHE A 261 3.12 0.81 -7.93
C PHE A 261 2.88 -0.70 -8.13
N MET A 262 3.11 -1.22 -9.32
CA MET A 262 3.09 -2.67 -9.57
C MET A 262 4.19 -3.35 -8.73
N PRO A 263 3.87 -4.44 -8.01
CA PRO A 263 4.86 -5.16 -7.20
C PRO A 263 6.04 -5.74 -7.99
N LYS A 264 5.81 -6.13 -9.25
CA LYS A 264 6.84 -6.74 -10.11
C LYS A 264 6.62 -6.36 -11.57
N PRO A 265 7.03 -5.16 -12.01
CA PRO A 265 6.88 -4.74 -13.39
C PRO A 265 7.94 -5.32 -14.33
N LEU A 266 9.14 -5.68 -13.82
CA LEU A 266 10.27 -6.16 -14.61
C LEU A 266 10.65 -7.59 -14.23
N PHE A 267 10.90 -8.42 -15.25
CA PHE A 267 11.48 -9.76 -15.07
C PHE A 267 12.97 -9.65 -14.71
N GLY A 268 13.45 -10.50 -13.81
CA GLY A 268 14.89 -10.61 -13.49
C GLY A 268 15.45 -9.51 -12.58
N ASP A 269 14.66 -8.49 -12.22
CA ASP A 269 15.08 -7.41 -11.33
C ASP A 269 14.26 -7.38 -10.03
N ASN A 270 14.55 -6.46 -9.11
CA ASN A 270 13.83 -6.37 -7.84
C ASN A 270 12.38 -5.93 -8.03
N GLY A 271 11.49 -6.44 -7.19
CA GLY A 271 10.12 -5.98 -7.06
C GLY A 271 10.00 -4.79 -6.10
N SER A 272 8.83 -4.15 -6.08
CA SER A 272 8.50 -3.06 -5.16
C SER A 272 7.70 -3.57 -3.97
N GLY A 273 8.22 -3.33 -2.76
CA GLY A 273 7.56 -3.59 -1.50
C GLY A 273 6.84 -2.36 -0.94
N MET A 274 6.02 -2.59 0.06
CA MET A 274 5.54 -1.56 0.97
C MET A 274 5.69 -2.09 2.39
N HIS A 275 6.90 -1.99 2.93
CA HIS A 275 7.15 -2.42 4.30
C HIS A 275 6.38 -1.53 5.26
N VAL A 276 5.74 -2.12 6.27
CA VAL A 276 4.91 -1.35 7.20
C VAL A 276 5.46 -1.47 8.62
N HIS A 277 6.02 -0.37 9.10
CA HIS A 277 6.40 -0.23 10.50
C HIS A 277 5.15 -0.01 11.36
N GLN A 278 5.09 -0.67 12.51
CA GLN A 278 3.93 -0.67 13.39
C GLN A 278 4.34 -0.57 14.85
N SER A 279 3.61 0.22 15.62
CA SER A 279 3.71 0.27 17.08
C SER A 279 2.38 0.66 17.72
N LEU A 280 2.14 0.17 18.96
CA LEU A 280 0.96 0.50 19.74
C LEU A 280 1.35 1.40 20.92
N TRP A 281 0.46 2.35 21.24
CA TRP A 281 0.68 3.32 22.30
C TRP A 281 -0.58 3.47 23.15
N LYS A 282 -0.38 3.79 24.44
CA LYS A 282 -1.47 4.08 25.37
C LYS A 282 -1.09 5.24 26.27
N ASN A 283 -1.94 6.25 26.36
CA ASN A 283 -1.73 7.46 27.16
C ASN A 283 -0.38 8.15 26.85
N GLY A 284 0.04 8.12 25.58
CA GLY A 284 1.30 8.73 25.14
C GLY A 284 2.57 7.90 25.43
N GLU A 285 2.42 6.67 25.94
CA GLU A 285 3.52 5.75 26.22
C GLU A 285 3.59 4.59 25.21
N PRO A 286 4.79 4.23 24.73
CA PRO A 286 4.98 3.12 23.80
C PRO A 286 4.82 1.77 24.50
N LEU A 287 4.14 0.82 23.86
CA LEU A 287 3.85 -0.49 24.42
C LEU A 287 4.79 -1.61 23.92
N PHE A 288 5.61 -1.33 22.91
CA PHE A 288 6.41 -2.37 22.24
C PHE A 288 7.82 -2.55 22.81
N PHE A 289 8.33 -1.62 23.59
CA PHE A 289 9.64 -1.72 24.24
C PHE A 289 9.59 -2.60 25.48
N GLY A 290 10.60 -3.46 25.68
CA GLY A 290 10.73 -4.36 26.84
C GLY A 290 12.05 -5.09 26.89
N ASP A 291 12.11 -6.17 27.65
CA ASP A 291 13.34 -6.94 27.95
C ASP A 291 13.49 -8.20 27.11
N GLY A 292 12.57 -8.45 26.18
CA GLY A 292 12.60 -9.65 25.34
C GLY A 292 13.56 -9.54 24.15
N TYR A 293 13.56 -10.54 23.30
CA TYR A 293 14.36 -10.57 22.08
C TYR A 293 14.13 -9.29 21.24
N GLY A 294 15.22 -8.66 20.81
CA GLY A 294 15.18 -7.40 20.05
C GLY A 294 14.61 -6.23 20.86
N ASP A 295 14.68 -6.25 22.20
CA ASP A 295 14.09 -5.30 23.14
C ASP A 295 12.56 -5.17 22.98
N LEU A 296 11.87 -6.26 22.63
CA LEU A 296 10.42 -6.31 22.56
C LEU A 296 9.79 -6.60 23.91
N SER A 297 8.68 -5.95 24.19
CA SER A 297 7.78 -6.32 25.29
C SER A 297 7.07 -7.65 24.99
N GLU A 298 6.50 -8.27 26.03
CA GLU A 298 5.64 -9.45 25.87
C GLU A 298 4.45 -9.16 24.93
N MET A 299 3.85 -7.98 25.04
CA MET A 299 2.77 -7.53 24.14
C MET A 299 3.21 -7.47 22.68
N ALA A 300 4.38 -6.88 22.40
CA ALA A 300 4.91 -6.82 21.04
C ALA A 300 5.24 -8.21 20.49
N ARG A 301 5.73 -9.12 21.32
CA ARG A 301 6.00 -10.51 20.95
C ARG A 301 4.70 -11.23 20.57
N HIS A 302 3.64 -11.10 21.33
CA HIS A 302 2.33 -11.66 20.98
C HIS A 302 1.74 -11.02 19.71
N TYR A 303 1.94 -9.71 19.53
CA TYR A 303 1.56 -9.02 18.29
C TYR A 303 2.25 -9.63 17.05
N VAL A 304 3.56 -9.88 17.15
CA VAL A 304 4.33 -10.61 16.11
C VAL A 304 3.77 -12.01 15.90
N GLY A 305 3.43 -12.73 16.98
CA GLY A 305 2.81 -14.05 16.91
C GLY A 305 1.51 -14.07 16.12
N GLY A 306 0.65 -13.06 16.35
CA GLY A 306 -0.59 -12.88 15.61
C GLY A 306 -0.37 -12.61 14.12
N LEU A 307 0.55 -11.70 13.78
CA LEU A 307 0.90 -11.41 12.40
C LEU A 307 1.42 -12.65 11.67
N LEU A 308 2.35 -13.41 12.25
CA LEU A 308 2.92 -14.61 11.63
C LEU A 308 1.88 -15.72 11.46
N LYS A 309 1.02 -15.93 12.46
CA LYS A 309 -0.06 -16.93 12.40
C LYS A 309 -1.01 -16.65 11.26
N HIS A 310 -1.44 -15.40 11.11
CA HIS A 310 -2.45 -15.00 10.14
C HIS A 310 -1.86 -14.50 8.81
N ALA A 311 -0.53 -14.43 8.68
CA ALA A 311 0.12 -13.94 7.46
C ALA A 311 -0.42 -14.61 6.18
N PRO A 312 -0.65 -15.94 6.11
CA PRO A 312 -1.20 -16.57 4.91
C PRO A 312 -2.56 -16.03 4.47
N SER A 313 -3.40 -15.56 5.41
CA SER A 313 -4.69 -14.91 5.11
C SER A 313 -4.54 -13.39 4.91
N LEU A 314 -3.62 -12.75 5.67
CA LEU A 314 -3.36 -11.31 5.56
C LEU A 314 -2.94 -10.90 4.15
N LEU A 315 -2.20 -11.77 3.46
CA LEU A 315 -1.72 -11.48 2.11
C LEU A 315 -2.86 -11.22 1.11
N ALA A 316 -4.07 -11.67 1.40
CA ALA A 316 -5.24 -11.32 0.59
C ALA A 316 -5.50 -9.81 0.52
N PHE A 317 -5.10 -9.06 1.56
CA PHE A 317 -5.26 -7.60 1.65
C PHE A 317 -3.95 -6.85 1.48
N THR A 318 -2.82 -7.43 1.93
CA THR A 318 -1.50 -6.78 1.86
C THR A 318 -0.77 -7.02 0.54
N ASN A 319 -1.09 -8.12 -0.16
CA ASN A 319 -0.51 -8.55 -1.44
C ASN A 319 -1.63 -9.01 -2.40
N PRO A 320 -2.54 -8.10 -2.78
CA PRO A 320 -3.85 -8.47 -3.27
C PRO A 320 -3.91 -8.73 -4.77
N THR A 321 -2.79 -8.81 -5.48
CA THR A 321 -2.78 -8.98 -6.93
C THR A 321 -2.05 -10.24 -7.37
N VAL A 322 -2.37 -10.75 -8.55
CA VAL A 322 -1.59 -11.84 -9.17
C VAL A 322 -0.12 -11.44 -9.34
N ASN A 323 0.13 -10.15 -9.59
CA ASN A 323 1.48 -9.61 -9.72
C ASN A 323 2.26 -9.59 -8.40
N SER A 324 1.59 -9.52 -7.24
CA SER A 324 2.19 -9.61 -5.92
C SER A 324 3.02 -10.90 -5.76
N TYR A 325 2.55 -12.01 -6.32
CA TYR A 325 3.20 -13.34 -6.23
C TYR A 325 4.29 -13.55 -7.28
N ARG A 326 4.51 -12.58 -8.16
CA ARG A 326 5.73 -12.49 -8.97
C ARG A 326 6.86 -11.77 -8.23
N ARG A 327 6.53 -10.94 -7.22
CA ARG A 327 7.47 -10.35 -6.27
C ARG A 327 7.82 -11.33 -5.15
N LEU A 328 6.82 -11.97 -4.54
CA LEU A 328 7.01 -12.89 -3.40
C LEU A 328 7.53 -14.25 -3.87
N VAL A 329 8.77 -14.25 -4.38
CA VAL A 329 9.50 -15.44 -4.81
C VAL A 329 10.88 -15.45 -4.16
N PRO A 330 11.46 -16.63 -3.84
CA PRO A 330 12.81 -16.72 -3.29
C PRO A 330 13.86 -16.10 -4.22
N GLY A 331 14.92 -15.50 -3.65
CA GLY A 331 16.09 -15.02 -4.40
C GLY A 331 16.03 -13.58 -4.92
N TYR A 332 14.96 -12.80 -4.60
CA TYR A 332 14.80 -11.40 -4.99
C TYR A 332 14.60 -10.46 -3.79
N GLU A 333 15.24 -10.76 -2.66
CA GLU A 333 15.09 -10.02 -1.39
C GLU A 333 13.65 -9.97 -0.88
N ALA A 334 12.77 -10.83 -1.39
CA ALA A 334 11.38 -10.90 -1.00
C ALA A 334 11.21 -11.70 0.31
N PRO A 335 10.40 -11.21 1.26
CA PRO A 335 10.19 -11.83 2.57
C PRO A 335 9.17 -12.98 2.49
N VAL A 336 9.59 -14.13 1.92
CA VAL A 336 8.71 -15.29 1.73
C VAL A 336 8.63 -16.22 2.96
N ASN A 337 9.58 -16.10 3.89
CA ASN A 337 9.69 -16.97 5.05
C ASN A 337 8.93 -16.40 6.26
N LEU A 338 8.00 -17.17 6.82
CA LEU A 338 7.14 -16.78 7.95
C LEU A 338 7.90 -16.85 9.29
N VAL A 339 8.94 -16.04 9.39
CA VAL A 339 9.79 -15.90 10.58
C VAL A 339 9.96 -14.42 10.94
N TYR A 340 10.49 -14.16 12.14
CA TYR A 340 10.90 -12.82 12.54
C TYR A 340 12.37 -12.81 12.98
N SER A 341 13.01 -11.64 12.84
CA SER A 341 14.41 -11.43 13.19
C SER A 341 14.71 -9.96 13.49
N ALA A 342 15.66 -9.71 14.41
CA ALA A 342 16.19 -8.39 14.67
C ALA A 342 17.25 -7.93 13.65
N ARG A 343 17.76 -8.82 12.81
CA ARG A 343 18.90 -8.55 11.92
C ARG A 343 18.66 -8.93 10.47
N ASN A 344 17.89 -9.97 10.22
CA ASN A 344 17.72 -10.57 8.90
C ASN A 344 16.63 -9.88 8.09
N ARG A 345 17.00 -9.34 6.94
CA ARG A 345 16.06 -8.66 6.00
C ARG A 345 15.24 -9.64 5.16
N SER A 346 15.59 -10.92 5.13
CA SER A 346 14.80 -11.95 4.43
C SER A 346 13.61 -12.47 5.26
N ALA A 347 13.52 -12.08 6.53
CA ALA A 347 12.40 -12.41 7.41
C ALA A 347 11.13 -11.62 7.05
N CYS A 348 9.98 -12.27 7.19
CA CYS A 348 8.65 -11.65 7.03
C CYS A 348 8.44 -10.48 7.99
N ILE A 349 8.92 -10.60 9.23
CA ILE A 349 8.90 -9.53 10.22
C ILE A 349 10.34 -9.22 10.67
N ARG A 350 10.72 -7.95 10.52
CA ARG A 350 11.97 -7.42 11.05
C ARG A 350 11.72 -6.55 12.28
N ILE A 351 12.59 -6.65 13.27
CA ILE A 351 12.63 -5.77 14.43
C ILE A 351 13.79 -4.79 14.22
N PRO A 352 13.53 -3.52 13.86
CA PRO A 352 14.59 -2.55 13.68
C PRO A 352 15.39 -2.33 14.96
N ILE A 353 16.71 -2.20 14.81
CA ILE A 353 17.59 -1.79 15.90
C ILE A 353 17.38 -0.29 16.12
N THR A 354 16.87 0.10 17.29
CA THR A 354 16.47 1.47 17.60
C THR A 354 17.26 2.08 18.76
N GLY A 355 18.31 1.39 19.23
CA GLY A 355 19.03 1.77 20.45
C GLY A 355 18.12 1.71 21.68
N SER A 356 18.45 2.48 22.72
CA SER A 356 17.76 2.48 24.01
C SER A 356 16.54 3.40 24.07
N ASN A 357 16.10 3.97 22.95
CA ASN A 357 14.93 4.85 22.95
C ASN A 357 13.62 4.04 22.88
N PRO A 358 12.83 3.94 23.97
CA PRO A 358 11.59 3.17 23.98
C PRO A 358 10.57 3.65 22.93
N LYS A 359 10.54 4.94 22.63
CA LYS A 359 9.60 5.56 21.69
C LYS A 359 9.89 5.19 20.22
N ALA A 360 11.09 4.69 19.94
CA ALA A 360 11.47 4.27 18.60
C ALA A 360 11.19 2.78 18.35
N LYS A 361 10.85 2.00 19.39
CA LYS A 361 10.63 0.55 19.25
C LYS A 361 9.38 0.25 18.45
N ARG A 362 9.55 -0.55 17.41
CA ARG A 362 8.51 -0.93 16.47
C ARG A 362 8.86 -2.27 15.82
N ILE A 363 7.90 -2.87 15.16
CA ILE A 363 8.11 -4.01 14.25
C ILE A 363 7.91 -3.53 12.81
N GLU A 364 8.46 -4.25 11.86
CA GLU A 364 8.33 -4.01 10.42
C GLU A 364 7.81 -5.29 9.76
N PHE A 365 6.58 -5.24 9.24
CA PHE A 365 6.02 -6.30 8.42
C PHE A 365 6.38 -6.05 6.97
N ARG A 366 7.17 -6.93 6.36
CA ARG A 366 7.85 -6.72 5.09
C ARG A 366 7.14 -7.32 3.88
N CYS A 367 6.17 -8.20 4.09
CA CYS A 367 5.42 -8.84 3.01
C CYS A 367 4.63 -7.87 2.15
N PRO A 368 3.92 -6.86 2.71
CA PRO A 368 3.03 -6.01 1.93
C PRO A 368 3.68 -5.39 0.72
N ASP A 369 2.88 -5.11 -0.31
CA ASP A 369 3.32 -4.37 -1.49
C ASP A 369 2.38 -3.18 -1.78
N PRO A 370 2.85 -2.21 -2.58
CA PRO A 370 2.14 -0.95 -2.78
C PRO A 370 0.90 -1.07 -3.67
N SER A 371 0.58 -2.25 -4.23
CA SER A 371 -0.68 -2.47 -4.96
C SER A 371 -1.88 -2.60 -4.03
N SER A 372 -1.64 -2.77 -2.73
CA SER A 372 -2.70 -2.94 -1.73
C SER A 372 -3.60 -1.72 -1.58
N ASN A 373 -4.85 -1.97 -1.18
CA ASN A 373 -5.69 -0.95 -0.57
C ASN A 373 -5.15 -0.69 0.85
N PRO A 374 -4.56 0.48 1.13
CA PRO A 374 -3.85 0.70 2.39
C PRO A 374 -4.78 0.59 3.60
N TYR A 375 -6.02 1.03 3.48
CA TYR A 375 -6.98 0.96 4.57
C TYR A 375 -7.27 -0.49 4.98
N LEU A 376 -7.60 -1.36 4.01
CA LEU A 376 -7.88 -2.77 4.29
C LEU A 376 -6.61 -3.50 4.77
N ALA A 377 -5.46 -3.22 4.16
CA ALA A 377 -4.19 -3.82 4.54
C ALA A 377 -3.80 -3.45 5.98
N PHE A 378 -3.91 -2.17 6.36
CA PHE A 378 -3.56 -1.70 7.69
C PHE A 378 -4.53 -2.22 8.75
N ALA A 379 -5.84 -2.18 8.47
CA ALA A 379 -6.85 -2.75 9.37
C ALA A 379 -6.62 -4.25 9.59
N ALA A 380 -6.34 -5.01 8.54
CA ALA A 380 -6.10 -6.45 8.64
C ALA A 380 -4.84 -6.77 9.47
N MET A 381 -3.74 -6.02 9.26
CA MET A 381 -2.52 -6.16 10.08
C MET A 381 -2.77 -5.83 11.54
N LEU A 382 -3.49 -4.74 11.83
CA LEU A 382 -3.84 -4.40 13.22
C LEU A 382 -4.68 -5.50 13.86
N MET A 383 -5.71 -6.01 13.18
CA MET A 383 -6.57 -7.06 13.70
C MET A 383 -5.82 -8.38 13.96
N ALA A 384 -4.87 -8.74 13.10
CA ALA A 384 -4.02 -9.91 13.31
C ALA A 384 -3.10 -9.74 14.54
N GLY A 385 -2.49 -8.57 14.70
CA GLY A 385 -1.67 -8.26 15.86
C GLY A 385 -2.49 -8.24 17.16
N LEU A 386 -3.69 -7.66 17.14
CA LEU A 386 -4.61 -7.66 18.29
C LEU A 386 -5.08 -9.08 18.66
N ASP A 387 -5.36 -9.94 17.66
CA ASP A 387 -5.66 -11.34 17.90
C ASP A 387 -4.50 -12.05 18.62
N GLY A 388 -3.27 -11.73 18.21
CA GLY A 388 -2.05 -12.21 18.87
C GLY A 388 -1.99 -11.82 20.35
N ILE A 389 -2.23 -10.56 20.66
CA ILE A 389 -2.23 -10.05 22.03
C ILE A 389 -3.35 -10.67 22.88
N ILE A 390 -4.57 -10.67 22.36
CA ILE A 390 -5.76 -11.17 23.08
C ILE A 390 -5.62 -12.65 23.41
N ASN A 391 -5.13 -13.46 22.46
CA ASN A 391 -4.99 -14.90 22.62
C ASN A 391 -3.58 -15.34 23.07
N LYS A 392 -2.69 -14.39 23.38
CA LYS A 392 -1.29 -14.65 23.78
C LYS A 392 -0.57 -15.60 22.85
N ILE A 393 -0.65 -15.31 21.55
CA ILE A 393 -0.04 -16.15 20.51
C ILE A 393 1.47 -15.96 20.55
N GLU A 394 2.20 -17.01 20.93
CA GLU A 394 3.65 -16.99 20.91
C GLU A 394 4.16 -17.17 19.47
N PRO A 395 5.06 -16.30 18.99
CA PRO A 395 5.74 -16.53 17.72
C PRO A 395 6.71 -17.71 17.83
N PRO A 396 7.10 -18.34 16.70
CA PRO A 396 8.20 -19.30 16.71
C PRO A 396 9.50 -18.63 17.19
N ALA A 397 10.56 -19.42 17.40
CA ALA A 397 11.87 -18.84 17.74
C ALA A 397 12.35 -17.89 16.62
N PRO A 398 13.04 -16.78 16.97
CA PRO A 398 13.57 -15.86 15.98
C PRO A 398 14.69 -16.55 15.15
N VAL A 399 14.83 -16.14 13.87
CA VAL A 399 15.81 -16.71 12.96
C VAL A 399 16.78 -15.62 12.50
N ASP A 400 17.98 -15.62 13.08
CA ASP A 400 19.04 -14.63 12.78
C ASP A 400 20.06 -15.12 11.71
N LYS A 401 19.87 -16.34 11.19
CA LYS A 401 20.68 -16.91 10.10
C LYS A 401 20.26 -16.31 8.75
N ASP A 402 21.16 -16.30 7.79
CA ASP A 402 20.80 -16.00 6.41
C ASP A 402 19.89 -17.10 5.85
N LEU A 403 18.63 -16.73 5.58
CA LEU A 403 17.61 -17.67 5.11
C LEU A 403 17.84 -18.12 3.66
N TYR A 404 18.65 -17.38 2.89
CA TYR A 404 19.00 -17.76 1.52
C TYR A 404 20.11 -18.80 1.45
N GLU A 405 20.88 -18.95 2.54
CA GLU A 405 21.96 -19.94 2.67
C GLU A 405 21.50 -21.23 3.36
N LEU A 406 20.25 -21.32 3.80
CA LEU A 406 19.70 -22.52 4.41
C LEU A 406 19.46 -23.60 3.36
N GLU A 407 19.92 -24.84 3.65
CA GLU A 407 19.76 -25.98 2.76
C GLU A 407 19.08 -27.18 3.47
N GLY A 408 18.55 -28.10 2.67
CA GLY A 408 18.04 -29.38 3.15
C GLY A 408 16.84 -29.28 4.09
N GLU A 409 16.84 -30.05 5.16
CA GLU A 409 15.74 -30.16 6.13
C GLU A 409 15.51 -28.87 6.90
N GLU A 410 16.55 -28.08 7.16
CA GLU A 410 16.41 -26.80 7.88
C GLU A 410 15.60 -25.78 7.04
N ALA A 411 15.91 -25.64 5.75
CA ALA A 411 15.15 -24.80 4.83
C ALA A 411 13.69 -25.28 4.69
N ALA A 412 13.48 -26.59 4.57
CA ALA A 412 12.15 -27.19 4.44
C ALA A 412 11.27 -27.04 5.69
N SER A 413 11.87 -26.84 6.86
CA SER A 413 11.14 -26.68 8.12
C SER A 413 10.55 -25.28 8.32
N ILE A 414 11.00 -24.28 7.55
CA ILE A 414 10.53 -22.90 7.68
C ILE A 414 9.25 -22.71 6.88
N PRO A 415 8.13 -22.32 7.53
CA PRO A 415 6.90 -22.04 6.83
C PRO A 415 7.08 -20.86 5.87
N GLN A 416 6.49 -20.97 4.70
CA GLN A 416 6.50 -19.92 3.67
C GLN A 416 5.10 -19.37 3.40
N VAL A 417 5.06 -18.15 2.85
CA VAL A 417 3.82 -17.56 2.36
C VAL A 417 3.27 -18.37 1.17
N PRO A 418 1.94 -18.41 0.97
CA PRO A 418 1.36 -19.05 -0.21
C PRO A 418 1.88 -18.43 -1.51
N GLY A 419 2.13 -19.25 -2.53
CA GLY A 419 2.78 -18.84 -3.78
C GLY A 419 1.86 -18.22 -4.84
N SER A 420 0.56 -18.02 -4.54
CA SER A 420 -0.38 -17.43 -5.50
C SER A 420 -1.54 -16.72 -4.80
N LEU A 421 -2.15 -15.77 -5.51
CA LEU A 421 -3.33 -15.07 -4.99
C LEU A 421 -4.48 -16.06 -4.70
N ASP A 422 -4.73 -17.05 -5.58
CA ASP A 422 -5.79 -18.04 -5.36
C ASP A 422 -5.56 -18.87 -4.09
N ALA A 423 -4.30 -19.30 -3.85
CA ALA A 423 -3.94 -20.01 -2.63
C ALA A 423 -4.19 -19.15 -1.37
N VAL A 424 -3.86 -17.87 -1.42
CA VAL A 424 -4.11 -16.92 -0.32
C VAL A 424 -5.60 -16.69 -0.09
N LEU A 425 -6.40 -16.55 -1.15
CA LEU A 425 -7.86 -16.43 -1.04
C LEU A 425 -8.48 -17.68 -0.42
N ASN A 426 -7.99 -18.88 -0.76
CA ASN A 426 -8.41 -20.14 -0.12
C ASN A 426 -8.05 -20.19 1.38
N THR A 427 -6.96 -19.54 1.77
CA THR A 427 -6.58 -19.42 3.19
C THR A 427 -7.50 -18.44 3.90
N LEU A 428 -7.79 -17.29 3.30
CA LEU A 428 -8.71 -16.30 3.85
C LEU A 428 -10.11 -16.88 4.08
N GLU A 429 -10.62 -17.72 3.17
CA GLU A 429 -11.91 -18.42 3.37
C GLU A 429 -11.94 -19.24 4.67
N LYS A 430 -10.81 -19.82 5.05
CA LYS A 430 -10.70 -20.72 6.22
C LYS A 430 -10.31 -19.98 7.50
N ASP A 431 -9.47 -18.95 7.40
CA ASP A 431 -8.93 -18.21 8.52
C ASP A 431 -9.21 -16.69 8.35
N HIS A 432 -10.43 -16.29 8.71
CA HIS A 432 -10.86 -14.88 8.74
C HIS A 432 -11.55 -14.47 10.05
N ALA A 433 -11.68 -15.39 11.00
CA ALA A 433 -12.38 -15.12 12.24
C ALA A 433 -11.76 -13.96 13.04
N PHE A 434 -10.44 -13.78 12.96
CA PHE A 434 -9.74 -12.67 13.61
C PHE A 434 -10.15 -11.31 13.02
N LEU A 435 -10.45 -11.24 11.73
CA LEU A 435 -10.87 -10.01 11.04
C LEU A 435 -12.29 -9.57 11.43
N THR A 436 -13.17 -10.53 11.70
CA THR A 436 -14.59 -10.25 11.97
C THR A 436 -14.88 -9.88 13.43
N LYS A 437 -13.89 -10.00 14.31
CA LYS A 437 -14.03 -9.56 15.73
C LYS A 437 -14.45 -8.10 15.81
N GLY A 438 -15.40 -7.81 16.68
CA GLY A 438 -15.94 -6.46 16.83
C GLY A 438 -16.67 -5.90 15.60
N GLY A 439 -16.97 -6.71 14.59
CA GLY A 439 -17.62 -6.25 13.36
C GLY A 439 -16.70 -5.38 12.47
N VAL A 440 -15.37 -5.47 12.64
CA VAL A 440 -14.38 -4.67 11.88
C VAL A 440 -14.47 -4.97 10.41
N PHE A 441 -14.15 -6.21 10.00
CA PHE A 441 -14.51 -6.71 8.69
C PHE A 441 -15.88 -7.43 8.79
N THR A 442 -16.73 -7.23 7.82
CA THR A 442 -17.98 -7.98 7.75
C THR A 442 -17.77 -9.23 6.88
N LYS A 443 -18.59 -10.24 7.13
CA LYS A 443 -18.62 -11.45 6.29
C LYS A 443 -18.88 -11.09 4.83
N ASP A 444 -19.83 -10.18 4.59
CA ASP A 444 -20.16 -9.62 3.28
C ASP A 444 -18.95 -9.00 2.57
N LEU A 445 -18.14 -8.19 3.27
CA LEU A 445 -16.93 -7.61 2.69
C LEU A 445 -15.94 -8.71 2.28
N ILE A 446 -15.70 -9.71 3.14
CA ILE A 446 -14.73 -10.79 2.89
C ILE A 446 -15.20 -11.65 1.70
N GLU A 447 -16.47 -12.05 1.65
CA GLU A 447 -17.04 -12.84 0.56
C GLU A 447 -16.97 -12.07 -0.77
N THR A 448 -17.38 -10.80 -0.76
CA THR A 448 -17.30 -9.93 -1.95
C THR A 448 -15.84 -9.78 -2.42
N TRP A 449 -14.89 -9.59 -1.49
CA TRP A 449 -13.48 -9.48 -1.82
C TRP A 449 -12.97 -10.73 -2.54
N ILE A 450 -13.23 -11.91 -1.97
CA ILE A 450 -12.79 -13.20 -2.52
C ILE A 450 -13.39 -13.44 -3.90
N GLU A 451 -14.71 -13.26 -4.05
CA GLU A 451 -15.38 -13.43 -5.34
C GLU A 451 -14.86 -12.46 -6.40
N TRP A 452 -14.74 -11.18 -6.04
CA TRP A 452 -14.27 -10.15 -6.95
C TRP A 452 -12.83 -10.43 -7.42
N LYS A 453 -11.92 -10.80 -6.49
CA LYS A 453 -10.52 -11.11 -6.81
C LYS A 453 -10.40 -12.36 -7.69
N ARG A 454 -11.14 -13.42 -7.41
CA ARG A 454 -11.13 -14.61 -8.26
C ARG A 454 -11.60 -14.30 -9.67
N LYS A 455 -12.76 -13.70 -9.80
CA LYS A 455 -13.38 -13.42 -11.10
C LYS A 455 -12.62 -12.42 -11.95
N ASN A 456 -12.18 -11.31 -11.35
CA ASN A 456 -11.66 -10.17 -12.10
C ASN A 456 -10.13 -10.16 -12.21
N GLU A 457 -9.40 -10.92 -11.40
CA GLU A 457 -7.93 -10.95 -11.43
C GLU A 457 -7.37 -12.35 -11.64
N VAL A 458 -7.70 -13.33 -10.79
CA VAL A 458 -7.15 -14.69 -10.91
C VAL A 458 -7.54 -15.33 -12.24
N ASP A 459 -8.83 -15.41 -12.53
CA ASP A 459 -9.34 -16.02 -13.76
C ASP A 459 -8.97 -15.18 -14.99
N TYR A 460 -9.00 -13.86 -14.86
CA TYR A 460 -8.60 -12.97 -15.95
C TYR A 460 -7.19 -13.24 -16.45
N VAL A 461 -6.22 -13.45 -15.54
CA VAL A 461 -4.82 -13.75 -15.91
C VAL A 461 -4.67 -15.22 -16.30
N ARG A 462 -5.23 -16.15 -15.52
CA ARG A 462 -5.08 -17.61 -15.71
C ARG A 462 -5.60 -18.11 -17.06
N LEU A 463 -6.66 -17.50 -17.57
CA LEU A 463 -7.29 -17.91 -18.84
C LEU A 463 -6.60 -17.35 -20.08
N ARG A 464 -5.56 -16.54 -19.91
CA ARG A 464 -4.81 -15.94 -21.03
C ARG A 464 -3.44 -16.60 -21.18
N PRO A 465 -3.10 -17.13 -22.37
CA PRO A 465 -1.77 -17.66 -22.59
C PRO A 465 -0.73 -16.54 -22.47
N HIS A 466 0.37 -16.87 -21.81
CA HIS A 466 1.51 -15.97 -21.65
C HIS A 466 2.48 -16.12 -22.83
N PRO A 467 3.15 -15.07 -23.34
CA PRO A 467 4.15 -15.19 -24.41
C PRO A 467 5.23 -16.26 -24.19
N ALA A 468 5.69 -16.44 -22.94
CA ALA A 468 6.66 -17.49 -22.61
C ALA A 468 6.13 -18.93 -22.82
N GLU A 469 4.82 -19.15 -22.82
CA GLU A 469 4.24 -20.48 -23.12
C GLU A 469 4.44 -20.85 -24.60
N PHE A 470 4.45 -19.86 -25.49
CA PHE A 470 4.77 -20.10 -26.91
C PHE A 470 6.24 -20.46 -27.11
N GLU A 471 7.15 -19.87 -26.33
CA GLU A 471 8.56 -20.26 -26.34
C GLU A 471 8.76 -21.69 -25.85
N LEU A 472 8.00 -22.12 -24.83
CA LEU A 472 8.17 -23.43 -24.19
C LEU A 472 7.42 -24.57 -24.90
N TYR A 473 6.28 -24.29 -25.56
CA TYR A 473 5.31 -25.33 -25.92
C TYR A 473 4.80 -25.26 -27.36
N TYR A 474 5.24 -24.29 -28.19
CA TYR A 474 4.67 -24.13 -29.53
C TYR A 474 4.92 -25.30 -30.47
N ASP A 475 5.99 -26.03 -30.23
CA ASP A 475 6.46 -27.14 -31.07
C ASP A 475 6.26 -28.54 -30.48
N ILE A 476 5.45 -28.64 -29.38
CA ILE A 476 5.10 -29.94 -28.76
C ILE A 476 3.95 -30.62 -29.49
#